data_e604e31556299aa6a9dddc4d15ff411f
#
_entry.id   e604e31556299aa6a9dddc4d15ff411f
#
_cell.length_a   1.000
_cell.length_b   1.000
_cell.length_c   1.000
_cell.angle_alpha   90.00
_cell.angle_beta   90.00
_cell.angle_gamma   90.00
#
_symmetry.space_group_name_H-M   'P 1'
#
loop_
_entity.id
_entity.type
_entity.pdbx_description
1 polymer ?
#
loop_
_entity_poly.entity_id
_entity_poly.type
_entity_poly.pdbx_seq_one_letter_code
_entity_poly.pdbx_strand_id
1 'polypeptide(L)'
;HARPASRSANPGDLDPSLDAVIAGTQRSADHSARDRWRHPAETLRFFGLRADQQVLELSPGAGWYTEILAPYLRERGKLYVAHYAVDQRQSEIDYERRTRRAFEAKLAATPTLYDRVVIGTLPTKAFTDLQFDRPLDAVLTFRNLHNWVRDGRLLQRLRIFHAALKPGGVFGVEEHRAAPDTPLDRQISSGY
;
A
#
# COMPACT_ATOMS: atom_id res chain seq x y z
N HIS A 1 38.52 3.06 -9.86
CA HIS A 1 37.45 2.57 -8.98
C HIS A 1 36.29 2.10 -9.85
N ALA A 2 36.13 0.78 -9.97
CA ALA A 2 35.05 0.16 -10.73
C ALA A 2 33.74 0.29 -9.94
N ARG A 3 32.73 0.86 -10.56
CA ARG A 3 31.33 0.85 -10.10
C ARG A 3 30.84 -0.60 -10.13
N PRO A 4 30.23 -1.13 -9.06
CA PRO A 4 29.57 -2.42 -9.16
C PRO A 4 28.42 -2.32 -10.17
N ALA A 5 28.43 -3.19 -11.16
CA ALA A 5 27.37 -3.32 -12.15
C ALA A 5 26.06 -3.67 -11.42
N SER A 6 25.03 -2.84 -11.62
CA SER A 6 23.66 -3.19 -11.24
C SER A 6 23.29 -4.45 -12.02
N ARG A 7 23.02 -5.56 -11.32
CA ARG A 7 22.40 -6.73 -11.93
C ARG A 7 21.05 -6.27 -12.52
N SER A 8 20.99 -6.14 -13.82
CA SER A 8 19.72 -6.04 -14.53
C SER A 8 18.94 -7.33 -14.24
N ALA A 9 17.80 -7.22 -13.58
CA ALA A 9 16.87 -8.33 -13.47
C ALA A 9 16.51 -8.80 -14.88
N ASN A 10 16.75 -10.08 -15.17
CA ASN A 10 16.33 -10.68 -16.43
C ASN A 10 14.81 -10.56 -16.54
N PRO A 11 14.25 -10.17 -17.70
CA PRO A 11 12.81 -10.13 -17.91
C PRO A 11 12.11 -11.49 -17.74
N GLY A 12 12.88 -12.58 -17.60
CA GLY A 12 12.37 -13.93 -17.35
C GLY A 12 12.28 -14.36 -15.88
N ASP A 13 12.80 -13.57 -14.94
CA ASP A 13 12.69 -13.79 -13.49
C ASP A 13 11.44 -13.12 -12.91
N LEU A 14 10.30 -13.27 -13.58
CA LEU A 14 9.00 -12.97 -12.98
C LEU A 14 8.84 -13.94 -11.81
N ASP A 15 8.77 -13.40 -10.60
CA ASP A 15 8.59 -14.24 -9.41
C ASP A 15 7.25 -14.99 -9.55
N PRO A 16 7.26 -16.31 -9.85
CA PRO A 16 6.03 -17.04 -10.14
C PRO A 16 5.10 -17.09 -8.94
N SER A 17 5.58 -16.71 -7.77
CA SER A 17 4.79 -16.66 -6.55
C SER A 17 3.77 -15.52 -6.53
N LEU A 18 3.98 -14.42 -7.25
CA LEU A 18 3.03 -13.30 -7.28
C LEU A 18 1.70 -13.68 -7.94
N ASP A 19 1.74 -14.35 -9.10
CA ASP A 19 0.53 -14.79 -9.78
C ASP A 19 -0.22 -15.87 -8.95
N ALA A 20 0.51 -16.78 -8.33
CA ALA A 20 -0.07 -17.77 -7.44
C ALA A 20 -0.76 -17.12 -6.23
N VAL A 21 -0.15 -16.07 -5.65
CA VAL A 21 -0.75 -15.34 -4.53
C VAL A 21 -2.00 -14.57 -4.99
N ILE A 22 -1.96 -13.95 -6.17
CA ILE A 22 -3.12 -13.23 -6.72
C ILE A 22 -4.29 -14.18 -7.00
N ALA A 23 -4.01 -15.37 -7.51
CA ALA A 23 -5.02 -16.40 -7.77
C ALA A 23 -5.42 -17.21 -6.52
N GLY A 24 -4.80 -16.95 -5.39
CA GLY A 24 -4.96 -17.77 -4.18
C GLY A 24 -6.32 -17.62 -3.50
N THR A 25 -6.73 -18.68 -2.81
CA THR A 25 -8.02 -18.78 -2.10
C THR A 25 -8.09 -17.95 -0.82
N GLN A 26 -6.99 -17.36 -0.37
CA GLN A 26 -6.96 -16.43 0.77
C GLN A 26 -7.66 -15.10 0.47
N ARG A 27 -7.88 -14.80 -0.79
CA ARG A 27 -8.55 -13.58 -1.22
C ARG A 27 -10.07 -13.75 -1.17
N SER A 28 -10.76 -12.74 -0.66
CA SER A 28 -12.21 -12.74 -0.68
C SER A 28 -12.75 -12.71 -2.13
N ALA A 29 -13.87 -13.39 -2.37
CA ALA A 29 -14.48 -13.45 -3.70
C ALA A 29 -14.81 -12.05 -4.25
N ASP A 30 -15.32 -11.14 -3.40
CA ASP A 30 -15.63 -9.76 -3.77
C ASP A 30 -14.37 -8.97 -4.15
N HIS A 31 -13.24 -9.28 -3.55
CA HIS A 31 -11.96 -8.64 -3.89
C HIS A 31 -11.41 -9.17 -5.20
N SER A 32 -11.33 -10.48 -5.37
CA SER A 32 -10.79 -11.09 -6.58
C SER A 32 -11.66 -10.81 -7.83
N ALA A 33 -12.98 -10.68 -7.68
CA ALA A 33 -13.87 -10.29 -8.77
C ALA A 33 -13.53 -8.92 -9.39
N ARG A 34 -12.80 -8.07 -8.67
CA ARG A 34 -12.37 -6.72 -9.11
C ARG A 34 -11.03 -6.71 -9.83
N ASP A 35 -10.30 -7.82 -9.90
CA ASP A 35 -8.98 -7.91 -10.53
C ASP A 35 -9.01 -7.50 -12.01
N ARG A 36 -10.10 -7.84 -12.71
CA ARG A 36 -10.31 -7.47 -14.11
C ARG A 36 -10.29 -5.96 -14.39
N TRP A 37 -10.51 -5.13 -13.36
CA TRP A 37 -10.45 -3.67 -13.46
C TRP A 37 -9.24 -3.06 -12.76
N ARG A 38 -8.65 -3.78 -11.81
CA ARG A 38 -7.54 -3.28 -10.98
C ARG A 38 -6.18 -3.79 -11.43
N HIS A 39 -6.15 -4.83 -12.25
CA HIS A 39 -4.92 -5.38 -12.83
C HIS A 39 -3.77 -5.52 -11.80
N PRO A 40 -3.96 -6.25 -10.67
CA PRO A 40 -2.99 -6.26 -9.58
C PRO A 40 -1.61 -6.75 -9.98
N ALA A 41 -1.55 -7.76 -10.87
CA ALA A 41 -0.28 -8.32 -11.32
C ALA A 41 0.54 -7.26 -12.09
N GLU A 42 -0.09 -6.59 -13.03
CA GLU A 42 0.53 -5.54 -13.86
C GLU A 42 0.95 -4.35 -12.99
N THR A 43 0.08 -3.92 -12.08
CA THR A 43 0.33 -2.79 -11.18
C THR A 43 1.53 -3.06 -10.26
N LEU A 44 1.55 -4.21 -9.61
CA LEU A 44 2.63 -4.56 -8.67
C LEU A 44 3.97 -4.82 -9.39
N ARG A 45 3.93 -5.41 -10.59
CA ARG A 45 5.13 -5.54 -11.44
C ARG A 45 5.64 -4.21 -11.94
N PHE A 46 4.74 -3.30 -12.32
CA PHE A 46 5.11 -1.94 -12.72
C PHE A 46 5.82 -1.19 -11.58
N PHE A 47 5.41 -1.40 -10.33
CA PHE A 47 6.10 -0.85 -9.16
C PHE A 47 7.42 -1.59 -8.84
N GLY A 48 7.74 -2.65 -9.54
CA GLY A 48 8.95 -3.45 -9.30
C GLY A 48 8.90 -4.22 -7.99
N LEU A 49 7.70 -4.66 -7.58
CA LEU A 49 7.54 -5.41 -6.34
C LEU A 49 8.26 -6.77 -6.41
N ARG A 50 8.99 -7.10 -5.34
CA ARG A 50 9.65 -8.39 -5.12
C ARG A 50 9.38 -8.91 -3.72
N ALA A 51 9.39 -10.23 -3.58
CA ALA A 51 9.05 -10.92 -2.33
C ALA A 51 10.04 -10.68 -1.17
N ASP A 52 11.24 -10.13 -1.45
CA ASP A 52 12.30 -9.85 -0.47
C ASP A 52 12.31 -8.40 0.05
N GLN A 53 11.35 -7.60 -0.36
CA GLN A 53 11.29 -6.17 -0.06
C GLN A 53 10.62 -5.88 1.30
N GLN A 54 11.02 -4.75 1.90
CA GLN A 54 10.26 -4.09 2.95
C GLN A 54 9.32 -3.05 2.32
N VAL A 55 8.05 -3.27 2.49
CA VAL A 55 6.98 -2.50 1.83
C VAL A 55 6.06 -1.89 2.87
N LEU A 56 5.69 -0.63 2.66
CA LEU A 56 4.66 0.05 3.43
C LEU A 56 3.42 0.27 2.56
N GLU A 57 2.30 -0.30 2.95
CA GLU A 57 0.98 -0.01 2.37
C GLU A 57 0.30 1.11 3.16
N LEU A 58 -0.13 2.16 2.46
CA LEU A 58 -0.78 3.33 3.05
C LEU A 58 -2.29 3.26 2.87
N SER A 59 -3.03 3.43 3.96
CA SER A 59 -4.50 3.49 3.98
C SER A 59 -5.16 2.34 3.21
N PRO A 60 -4.94 1.07 3.60
CA PRO A 60 -5.39 -0.11 2.85
C PRO A 60 -6.92 -0.27 2.77
N GLY A 61 -7.68 0.53 3.51
CA GLY A 61 -9.14 0.35 3.63
C GLY A 61 -9.48 -1.02 4.18
N ALA A 62 -10.26 -1.82 3.45
CA ALA A 62 -10.61 -3.20 3.81
C ALA A 62 -9.49 -4.22 3.50
N GLY A 63 -8.32 -3.78 3.03
CA GLY A 63 -7.16 -4.65 2.80
C GLY A 63 -7.18 -5.39 1.46
N TRP A 64 -7.65 -4.74 0.40
CA TRP A 64 -7.70 -5.38 -0.92
C TRP A 64 -6.32 -5.78 -1.43
N TYR A 65 -5.33 -4.87 -1.39
CA TYR A 65 -3.95 -5.20 -1.73
C TYR A 65 -3.24 -5.94 -0.60
N THR A 66 -3.61 -5.73 0.66
CA THR A 66 -3.04 -6.47 1.80
C THR A 66 -3.21 -7.99 1.65
N GLU A 67 -4.35 -8.46 1.08
CA GLU A 67 -4.58 -9.89 0.78
C GLU A 67 -3.56 -10.48 -0.21
N ILE A 68 -2.90 -9.63 -1.00
CA ILE A 68 -1.84 -10.01 -1.93
C ILE A 68 -0.46 -9.77 -1.30
N LEU A 69 -0.25 -8.57 -0.77
CA LEU A 69 1.05 -8.14 -0.27
C LEU A 69 1.53 -8.95 0.94
N ALA A 70 0.60 -9.25 1.87
CA ALA A 70 0.97 -9.95 3.10
C ALA A 70 1.52 -11.36 2.82
N PRO A 71 0.81 -12.25 2.13
CA PRO A 71 1.35 -13.58 1.82
C PRO A 71 2.55 -13.54 0.87
N TYR A 72 2.60 -12.57 -0.06
CA TYR A 72 3.72 -12.44 -1.01
C TYR A 72 5.03 -12.08 -0.33
N LEU A 73 5.00 -11.18 0.65
CA LEU A 73 6.17 -10.70 1.37
C LEU A 73 6.53 -11.55 2.60
N ARG A 74 5.64 -12.47 3.01
CA ARG A 74 5.70 -13.15 4.30
C ARG A 74 7.03 -13.80 4.62
N GLU A 75 7.62 -14.52 3.67
CA GLU A 75 8.76 -15.39 3.95
C GLU A 75 10.11 -14.66 3.85
N ARG A 76 10.25 -13.73 2.95
CA ARG A 76 11.54 -13.09 2.62
C ARG A 76 11.53 -11.57 2.81
N GLY A 77 10.36 -10.95 2.77
CA GLY A 77 10.17 -9.52 2.92
C GLY A 77 9.46 -9.17 4.22
N LYS A 78 8.90 -7.97 4.25
CA LYS A 78 8.08 -7.51 5.38
C LYS A 78 7.05 -6.50 4.90
N LEU A 79 5.81 -6.67 5.36
CA LEU A 79 4.73 -5.73 5.13
C LEU A 79 4.48 -4.88 6.37
N TYR A 80 4.57 -3.58 6.20
CA TYR A 80 4.08 -2.59 7.14
C TYR A 80 2.80 -1.97 6.57
N VAL A 81 1.88 -1.61 7.44
CA VAL A 81 0.62 -0.97 7.09
C VAL A 81 0.45 0.29 7.92
N ALA A 82 0.27 1.44 7.27
CA ALA A 82 -0.13 2.67 7.92
C ALA A 82 -1.63 2.93 7.66
N HIS A 83 -2.45 2.60 8.65
CA HIS A 83 -3.91 2.72 8.57
C HIS A 83 -4.40 4.01 9.25
N TYR A 84 -5.70 4.26 9.19
CA TYR A 84 -6.32 5.38 9.89
C TYR A 84 -6.04 5.38 11.38
N ALA A 85 -6.02 6.56 12.00
CA ALA A 85 -5.91 6.69 13.46
C ALA A 85 -7.20 6.20 14.15
N VAL A 86 -7.06 5.62 15.36
CA VAL A 86 -8.19 5.12 16.12
C VAL A 86 -8.74 6.15 17.13
N ASP A 87 -8.01 7.24 17.36
CA ASP A 87 -8.16 8.12 18.56
C ASP A 87 -8.90 9.44 18.33
N GLN A 88 -9.58 9.66 17.21
CA GLN A 88 -10.14 10.99 16.91
C GLN A 88 -11.68 11.03 17.00
N ARG A 89 -12.23 12.21 17.36
CA ARG A 89 -13.62 12.40 17.84
C ARG A 89 -14.62 13.03 16.85
N GLN A 90 -14.59 12.74 15.54
CA GLN A 90 -15.56 13.32 14.59
C GLN A 90 -16.21 12.26 13.67
N SER A 91 -17.32 12.57 12.98
CA SER A 91 -18.14 11.60 12.26
C SER A 91 -17.46 10.86 11.10
N GLU A 92 -16.59 11.54 10.36
CA GLU A 92 -15.74 10.89 9.35
C GLU A 92 -14.77 9.88 9.98
N ILE A 93 -14.39 10.13 11.20
CA ILE A 93 -13.53 9.34 12.05
C ILE A 93 -14.22 8.05 12.51
N ASP A 94 -15.54 8.02 12.65
CA ASP A 94 -16.24 6.78 12.95
C ASP A 94 -16.16 5.79 11.79
N TYR A 95 -16.20 6.26 10.54
CA TYR A 95 -15.95 5.43 9.39
C TYR A 95 -14.49 4.91 9.40
N GLU A 96 -13.51 5.76 9.62
CA GLU A 96 -12.10 5.40 9.67
C GLU A 96 -11.81 4.40 10.79
N ARG A 97 -12.36 4.64 11.99
CA ARG A 97 -12.22 3.70 13.13
C ARG A 97 -12.86 2.35 12.85
N ARG A 98 -14.08 2.32 12.29
CA ARG A 98 -14.74 1.06 11.93
C ARG A 98 -13.96 0.31 10.86
N THR A 99 -13.47 1.02 9.85
CA THR A 99 -12.67 0.43 8.76
C THR A 99 -11.38 -0.16 9.32
N ARG A 100 -10.67 0.56 10.19
CA ARG A 100 -9.47 0.05 10.83
C ARG A 100 -9.73 -1.16 11.71
N ARG A 101 -10.74 -1.12 12.56
CA ARG A 101 -11.11 -2.27 13.42
C ARG A 101 -11.50 -3.50 12.59
N ALA A 102 -12.26 -3.32 11.53
CA ALA A 102 -12.62 -4.41 10.62
C ALA A 102 -11.39 -5.00 9.92
N PHE A 103 -10.46 -4.15 9.49
CA PHE A 103 -9.19 -4.58 8.93
C PHE A 103 -8.36 -5.38 9.94
N GLU A 104 -8.16 -4.88 11.15
CA GLU A 104 -7.42 -5.58 12.21
C GLU A 104 -8.06 -6.92 12.58
N ALA A 105 -9.39 -6.95 12.71
CA ALA A 105 -10.14 -8.18 12.97
C ALA A 105 -9.98 -9.21 11.85
N LYS A 106 -10.00 -8.77 10.59
CA LYS A 106 -9.73 -9.62 9.44
C LYS A 106 -8.34 -10.25 9.50
N LEU A 107 -7.32 -9.47 9.80
CA LEU A 107 -5.96 -9.98 9.90
C LEU A 107 -5.82 -10.98 11.07
N ALA A 108 -6.40 -10.64 12.21
CA ALA A 108 -6.39 -11.51 13.40
C ALA A 108 -7.13 -12.84 13.18
N ALA A 109 -8.14 -12.88 12.32
CA ALA A 109 -8.89 -14.11 12.01
C ALA A 109 -8.05 -15.16 11.22
N THR A 110 -6.97 -14.73 10.55
CA THR A 110 -6.12 -15.64 9.75
C THR A 110 -4.64 -15.37 10.02
N PRO A 111 -4.15 -15.66 11.24
CA PRO A 111 -2.78 -15.35 11.65
C PRO A 111 -1.74 -16.05 10.78
N THR A 112 -2.03 -17.22 10.24
CA THR A 112 -1.13 -17.95 9.32
C THR A 112 -0.73 -17.15 8.08
N LEU A 113 -1.53 -16.17 7.68
CA LEU A 113 -1.25 -15.26 6.56
C LEU A 113 -0.71 -13.91 7.02
N TYR A 114 -1.18 -13.41 8.16
CA TYR A 114 -1.05 -12.00 8.52
C TYR A 114 -0.27 -11.71 9.81
N ASP A 115 0.17 -12.72 10.57
CA ASP A 115 0.87 -12.56 11.86
C ASP A 115 2.19 -11.77 11.77
N ARG A 116 2.77 -11.64 10.55
CA ARG A 116 3.99 -10.86 10.31
C ARG A 116 3.74 -9.44 9.81
N VAL A 117 2.48 -9.05 9.60
CA VAL A 117 2.11 -7.68 9.21
C VAL A 117 2.22 -6.76 10.41
N VAL A 118 2.96 -5.68 10.25
CA VAL A 118 3.10 -4.65 11.30
C VAL A 118 2.15 -3.51 10.97
N ILE A 119 1.19 -3.26 11.87
CA ILE A 119 0.16 -2.25 11.68
C ILE A 119 0.45 -1.04 12.56
N GLY A 120 0.47 0.14 11.97
CA GLY A 120 0.56 1.42 12.65
C GLY A 120 -0.41 2.43 12.06
N THR A 121 -0.17 3.69 12.39
CA THR A 121 -1.04 4.81 12.06
C THR A 121 -0.46 5.66 10.93
N LEU A 122 -1.33 6.10 10.02
CA LEU A 122 -0.97 7.04 8.97
C LEU A 122 -0.46 8.36 9.59
N PRO A 123 0.79 8.75 9.29
CA PRO A 123 1.43 9.85 10.02
C PRO A 123 0.83 11.21 9.68
N THR A 124 0.81 12.09 10.67
CA THR A 124 0.53 13.52 10.48
C THR A 124 1.82 14.33 10.35
N LYS A 125 2.83 14.06 11.17
CA LYS A 125 4.14 14.74 11.15
C LYS A 125 5.31 13.77 11.00
N ALA A 126 5.22 12.60 11.63
CA ALA A 126 6.19 11.51 11.56
C ALA A 126 5.50 10.20 11.92
N PHE A 127 6.12 9.07 11.60
CA PHE A 127 5.68 7.78 12.15
C PHE A 127 5.98 7.74 13.64
N THR A 128 4.98 7.40 14.44
CA THR A 128 5.09 7.35 15.91
C THR A 128 4.96 5.93 16.46
N ASP A 129 4.27 5.06 15.74
CA ASP A 129 3.93 3.69 16.11
C ASP A 129 4.38 2.65 15.06
N LEU A 130 5.11 3.09 14.02
CA LEU A 130 5.79 2.24 13.06
C LEU A 130 7.29 2.46 13.13
N GLN A 131 8.01 1.39 13.44
CA GLN A 131 9.47 1.34 13.34
C GLN A 131 9.85 0.38 12.23
N PHE A 132 10.65 0.85 11.29
CA PHE A 132 11.12 0.05 10.16
C PHE A 132 12.46 -0.57 10.52
N ASP A 133 12.63 -1.87 10.27
CA ASP A 133 13.88 -2.58 10.54
C ASP A 133 15.06 -2.01 9.74
N ARG A 134 14.76 -1.48 8.55
CA ARG A 134 15.67 -0.77 7.65
C ARG A 134 14.86 0.18 6.76
N PRO A 135 15.49 1.14 6.04
CA PRO A 135 14.78 1.97 5.07
C PRO A 135 13.97 1.13 4.07
N LEU A 136 12.78 1.61 3.74
CA LEU A 136 11.81 0.87 2.93
C LEU A 136 12.24 0.77 1.47
N ASP A 137 11.97 -0.38 0.86
CA ASP A 137 12.16 -0.60 -0.59
C ASP A 137 11.03 0.04 -1.39
N ALA A 138 9.80 -0.02 -0.88
CA ALA A 138 8.64 0.59 -1.51
C ALA A 138 7.63 1.13 -0.49
N VAL A 139 6.98 2.22 -0.86
CA VAL A 139 5.78 2.75 -0.21
C VAL A 139 4.69 2.77 -1.26
N LEU A 140 3.57 2.11 -0.98
CA LEU A 140 2.48 1.90 -1.94
C LEU A 140 1.18 2.52 -1.44
N THR A 141 0.45 3.16 -2.33
CA THR A 141 -0.87 3.71 -2.04
C THR A 141 -1.80 3.55 -3.24
N PHE A 142 -3.06 3.25 -2.95
CA PHE A 142 -4.06 2.92 -3.95
C PHE A 142 -5.32 3.75 -3.71
N ARG A 143 -5.56 4.75 -4.57
CA ARG A 143 -6.74 5.63 -4.55
C ARG A 143 -6.91 6.45 -3.27
N ASN A 144 -5.82 7.06 -2.79
CA ASN A 144 -5.81 7.86 -1.58
C ASN A 144 -5.34 9.30 -1.78
N LEU A 145 -4.61 9.61 -2.88
CA LEU A 145 -4.00 10.92 -3.07
C LEU A 145 -5.03 12.05 -3.09
N HIS A 146 -6.18 11.82 -3.75
CA HIS A 146 -7.26 12.80 -3.81
C HIS A 146 -7.75 13.22 -2.41
N ASN A 147 -7.79 12.29 -1.45
CA ASN A 147 -8.12 12.61 -0.06
C ASN A 147 -7.07 13.50 0.57
N TRP A 148 -5.78 13.23 0.34
CA TRP A 148 -4.69 14.03 0.90
C TRP A 148 -4.58 15.42 0.25
N VAL A 149 -4.97 15.54 -1.03
CA VAL A 149 -5.12 16.83 -1.73
C VAL A 149 -6.24 17.64 -1.08
N ARG A 150 -7.42 17.04 -0.93
CA ARG A 150 -8.59 17.67 -0.30
C ARG A 150 -8.29 18.17 1.11
N ASP A 151 -7.54 17.37 1.88
CA ASP A 151 -7.19 17.70 3.28
C ASP A 151 -6.00 18.66 3.40
N GLY A 152 -5.39 19.10 2.28
CA GLY A 152 -4.21 19.97 2.26
C GLY A 152 -2.94 19.34 2.82
N ARG A 153 -2.88 18.02 2.95
CA ARG A 153 -1.79 17.28 3.60
C ARG A 153 -0.86 16.53 2.63
N LEU A 154 -1.12 16.61 1.34
CA LEU A 154 -0.36 15.83 0.35
C LEU A 154 1.14 16.03 0.46
N LEU A 155 1.61 17.28 0.38
CA LEU A 155 3.04 17.58 0.36
C LEU A 155 3.74 17.16 1.67
N GLN A 156 3.08 17.35 2.80
CA GLN A 156 3.62 16.94 4.10
C GLN A 156 3.79 15.41 4.16
N ARG A 157 2.78 14.66 3.74
CA ARG A 157 2.82 13.19 3.70
C ARG A 157 3.88 12.67 2.73
N LEU A 158 3.98 13.25 1.53
CA LEU A 158 5.01 12.87 0.56
C LEU A 158 6.43 13.02 1.13
N ARG A 159 6.71 14.09 1.89
CA ARG A 159 8.00 14.28 2.57
C ARG A 159 8.28 13.19 3.61
N ILE A 160 7.27 12.80 4.39
CA ILE A 160 7.41 11.72 5.38
C ILE A 160 7.70 10.38 4.71
N PHE A 161 6.97 10.07 3.64
CA PHE A 161 7.16 8.81 2.91
C PHE A 161 8.49 8.76 2.17
N HIS A 162 8.90 9.88 1.58
CA HIS A 162 10.21 10.00 0.96
C HIS A 162 11.35 9.76 1.97
N ALA A 163 11.24 10.31 3.17
CA ALA A 163 12.23 10.11 4.23
C ALA A 163 12.30 8.67 4.74
N ALA A 164 11.23 7.88 4.60
CA ALA A 164 11.19 6.47 4.99
C ALA A 164 11.76 5.53 3.90
N LEU A 165 11.82 5.98 2.65
CA LEU A 165 12.37 5.21 1.54
C LEU A 165 13.90 5.19 1.54
N LYS A 166 14.49 4.09 1.15
CA LYS A 166 15.91 4.02 0.82
C LYS A 166 16.22 4.82 -0.45
N PRO A 167 17.48 5.21 -0.69
CA PRO A 167 17.90 5.72 -1.99
C PRO A 167 17.55 4.74 -3.12
N GLY A 168 16.81 5.22 -4.14
CA GLY A 168 16.31 4.38 -5.23
C GLY A 168 15.09 3.53 -4.87
N GLY A 169 14.49 3.73 -3.68
CA GLY A 169 13.20 3.14 -3.32
C GLY A 169 12.04 3.71 -4.13
N VAL A 170 10.93 2.98 -4.21
CA VAL A 170 9.79 3.30 -5.06
C VAL A 170 8.63 3.85 -4.23
N PHE A 171 8.05 4.98 -4.63
CA PHE A 171 6.73 5.40 -4.19
C PHE A 171 5.72 5.05 -5.28
N GLY A 172 5.00 3.95 -5.09
CA GLY A 172 4.00 3.43 -6.03
C GLY A 172 2.62 4.03 -5.77
N VAL A 173 2.03 4.62 -6.79
CA VAL A 173 0.72 5.28 -6.73
C VAL A 173 -0.20 4.71 -7.81
N GLU A 174 -1.33 4.18 -7.41
CA GLU A 174 -2.49 3.94 -8.29
C GLU A 174 -3.57 4.95 -7.91
N GLU A 175 -4.06 5.71 -8.88
CA GLU A 175 -5.09 6.71 -8.63
C GLU A 175 -6.09 6.77 -9.78
N HIS A 176 -7.26 7.31 -9.50
CA HIS A 176 -8.26 7.60 -10.51
C HIS A 176 -7.79 8.69 -11.47
N ARG A 177 -8.26 8.62 -12.69
CA ARG A 177 -8.03 9.67 -13.69
C ARG A 177 -9.36 10.36 -14.02
N ALA A 178 -9.41 11.66 -13.82
CA ALA A 178 -10.52 12.48 -14.30
C ALA A 178 -10.56 12.54 -15.84
N ALA A 179 -11.73 12.82 -16.41
CA ALA A 179 -11.81 13.19 -17.81
C ALA A 179 -10.99 14.47 -18.08
N PRO A 180 -10.39 14.65 -19.28
CA PRO A 180 -9.47 15.74 -19.56
C PRO A 180 -10.00 17.14 -19.22
N ASP A 181 -11.29 17.36 -19.40
CA ASP A 181 -11.94 18.67 -19.21
C ASP A 181 -12.60 18.83 -17.84
N THR A 182 -12.34 17.91 -16.89
CA THR A 182 -12.93 18.00 -15.55
C THR A 182 -12.30 19.15 -14.77
N PRO A 183 -13.08 20.13 -14.29
CA PRO A 183 -12.56 21.23 -13.46
C PRO A 183 -11.87 20.72 -12.21
N LEU A 184 -10.81 21.41 -11.77
CA LEU A 184 -9.96 20.96 -10.64
C LEU A 184 -10.73 20.81 -9.33
N ASP A 185 -11.67 21.71 -9.04
CA ASP A 185 -12.54 21.63 -7.87
C ASP A 185 -13.40 20.36 -7.86
N ARG A 186 -13.88 19.96 -9.05
CA ARG A 186 -14.59 18.68 -9.22
C ARG A 186 -13.68 17.48 -9.10
N GLN A 187 -12.46 17.52 -9.63
CA GLN A 187 -11.49 16.44 -9.44
C GLN A 187 -11.20 16.22 -7.96
N ILE A 188 -10.98 17.29 -7.20
CA ILE A 188 -10.71 17.22 -5.76
C ILE A 188 -11.92 16.68 -4.97
N SER A 189 -13.12 17.12 -5.31
CA SER A 189 -14.33 16.75 -4.56
C SER A 189 -14.83 15.33 -4.88
N SER A 190 -14.66 14.87 -6.12
CA SER A 190 -15.13 13.54 -6.56
C SER A 190 -14.10 12.43 -6.35
N GLY A 191 -12.83 12.78 -6.20
CA GLY A 191 -11.73 11.82 -6.14
C GLY A 191 -11.28 11.30 -7.51
N TYR A 192 -11.59 12.01 -8.59
CA TYR A 192 -11.21 11.68 -9.96
C TYR A 192 -10.39 12.77 -10.58
#